data_ae39aa36284264e466069b9d36887c73
#
_entry.id   ae39aa36284264e466069b9d36887c73
#
_cell.length_a   1.000
_cell.length_b   1.000
_cell.length_c   1.000
_cell.angle_alpha   90.00
_cell.angle_beta   90.00
_cell.angle_gamma   90.00
#
_symmetry.space_group_name_H-M   'P 1'
#
loop_
_entity.id
_entity.type
_entity.pdbx_description
1 polymer ?
#
loop_
_entity_poly.entity_id
_entity_poly.type
_entity_poly.pdbx_seq_one_letter_code
_entity_poly.pdbx_strand_id
1 'polypeptide(L)'
;MRFYDRKDEIEILQENERQAHDSAVFTVLTGRRRVGKTSLVTHALEGAEWAYLFVSKDSEAALCQKFQRELEEQVGIHVYGQVTNFRDLFKVIMEESTRRHFTIVIDEFQNLHKINPAIFSEIQDLWDRYHNISRLNLIVSGSIM
;
A
#
# COMPACT_ATOMS: atom_id res chain seq x y z
N MET A 1 20.67 -8.85 9.21
CA MET A 1 19.86 -9.68 8.31
C MET A 1 20.77 -10.50 7.38
N ARG A 2 20.45 -11.73 7.24
CA ARG A 2 21.24 -12.61 6.37
C ARG A 2 20.80 -12.41 4.93
N PHE A 3 21.75 -12.57 4.02
CA PHE A 3 21.51 -12.29 2.62
C PHE A 3 20.42 -13.19 2.00
N TYR A 4 20.43 -14.46 2.36
CA TYR A 4 19.45 -15.40 1.80
C TYR A 4 18.02 -15.11 2.30
N ASP A 5 17.90 -14.48 3.48
CA ASP A 5 16.58 -14.10 3.98
C ASP A 5 15.94 -13.06 3.08
N ARG A 6 16.75 -12.14 2.56
CA ARG A 6 16.26 -11.13 1.62
C ARG A 6 15.77 -11.79 0.32
N LYS A 7 16.49 -12.79 -0.14
CA LYS A 7 16.09 -13.51 -1.35
C LYS A 7 14.74 -14.20 -1.16
N ASP A 8 14.54 -14.83 0.01
CA ASP A 8 13.28 -15.49 0.33
C ASP A 8 12.15 -14.49 0.41
N GLU A 9 12.41 -13.32 0.99
CA GLU A 9 11.41 -12.26 1.08
C GLU A 9 11.01 -11.74 -0.30
N ILE A 10 11.97 -11.60 -1.19
CA ILE A 10 11.69 -11.18 -2.58
C ILE A 10 10.78 -12.19 -3.25
N GLU A 11 11.06 -13.48 -3.10
CA GLU A 11 10.26 -14.54 -3.70
C GLU A 11 8.82 -14.54 -3.17
N ILE A 12 8.65 -14.30 -1.87
CA ILE A 12 7.33 -14.21 -1.26
C ILE A 12 6.56 -13.03 -1.84
N LEU A 13 7.19 -11.88 -1.95
CA LEU A 13 6.55 -10.70 -2.50
C LEU A 13 6.18 -10.89 -3.96
N GLN A 14 7.04 -11.56 -4.73
CA GLN A 14 6.76 -11.85 -6.13
C GLN A 14 5.59 -12.81 -6.27
N GLU A 15 5.50 -13.80 -5.39
CA GLU A 15 4.38 -14.73 -5.40
C GLU A 15 3.09 -14.04 -5.02
N ASN A 16 3.13 -13.15 -4.03
CA ASN A 16 1.96 -12.37 -3.64
C ASN A 16 1.50 -11.46 -4.78
N GLU A 17 2.44 -10.93 -5.55
CA GLU A 17 2.11 -10.12 -6.71
C GLU A 17 1.37 -10.94 -7.76
N ARG A 18 1.82 -12.15 -8.02
CA ARG A 18 1.14 -13.05 -8.96
C ARG A 18 -0.26 -13.41 -8.48
N GLN A 19 -0.39 -13.73 -7.20
CA GLN A 19 -1.66 -14.11 -6.61
C GLN A 19 -2.67 -12.96 -6.66
N ALA A 20 -2.20 -11.73 -6.51
CA ALA A 20 -3.07 -10.56 -6.47
C ALA A 20 -3.75 -10.27 -7.82
N HIS A 21 -3.25 -10.86 -8.92
CA HIS A 21 -3.95 -10.75 -10.19
C HIS A 21 -5.32 -11.43 -10.16
N ASP A 22 -5.51 -12.36 -9.24
CA ASP A 22 -6.77 -13.09 -9.11
C ASP A 22 -7.60 -12.60 -7.93
N SER A 23 -6.96 -12.33 -6.79
CA SER A 23 -7.65 -11.86 -5.60
C SER A 23 -6.71 -11.06 -4.72
N ALA A 24 -7.26 -10.09 -4.01
CA ALA A 24 -6.48 -9.15 -3.21
C ALA A 24 -5.58 -9.84 -2.19
N VAL A 25 -4.38 -9.29 -2.01
CA VAL A 25 -3.40 -9.78 -1.04
C VAL A 25 -2.97 -8.61 -0.16
N PHE A 26 -2.85 -8.87 1.14
CA PHE A 26 -2.40 -7.89 2.12
C PHE A 26 -1.11 -8.41 2.77
N THR A 27 -0.04 -7.64 2.69
CA THR A 27 1.25 -8.03 3.25
C THR A 27 1.75 -6.96 4.19
N VAL A 28 2.25 -7.38 5.35
CA VAL A 28 2.87 -6.47 6.31
C VAL A 28 4.35 -6.78 6.37
N LEU A 29 5.18 -5.77 6.05
CA LEU A 29 6.62 -5.88 6.17
C LEU A 29 7.05 -5.15 7.44
N THR A 30 7.63 -5.88 8.37
CA THR A 30 8.12 -5.30 9.60
C THR A 30 9.64 -5.40 9.63
N GLY A 31 10.25 -4.69 10.57
CA GLY A 31 11.67 -4.73 10.74
C GLY A 31 12.23 -3.38 11.09
N ARG A 32 13.52 -3.35 11.27
CA ARG A 32 14.20 -2.11 11.60
C ARG A 32 14.23 -1.18 10.41
N ARG A 33 14.24 0.10 10.72
CA ARG A 33 14.47 1.13 9.71
C ARG A 33 15.81 0.83 9.02
N ARG A 34 15.85 1.06 7.72
CA ARG A 34 17.07 0.95 6.90
C ARG A 34 17.64 -0.45 6.75
N VAL A 35 16.82 -1.46 6.90
CA VAL A 35 17.25 -2.80 6.55
C VAL A 35 16.92 -3.15 5.10
N GLY A 36 16.74 -2.13 4.28
CA GLY A 36 16.56 -2.33 2.85
C GLY A 36 15.14 -2.71 2.43
N LYS A 37 14.13 -2.32 3.22
CA LYS A 37 12.75 -2.64 2.86
C LYS A 37 12.34 -2.02 1.53
N THR A 38 12.72 -0.76 1.30
CA THR A 38 12.40 -0.10 0.04
C THR A 38 13.10 -0.77 -1.14
N SER A 39 14.36 -1.12 -0.96
CA SER A 39 15.12 -1.83 -1.98
C SER A 39 14.51 -3.20 -2.27
N LEU A 40 14.10 -3.91 -1.24
CA LEU A 40 13.47 -5.20 -1.34
C LEU A 40 12.18 -5.13 -2.17
N VAL A 41 11.34 -4.18 -1.85
CA VAL A 41 10.06 -3.99 -2.53
C VAL A 41 10.30 -3.56 -3.98
N THR A 42 11.20 -2.62 -4.21
CA THR A 42 11.51 -2.16 -5.56
C THR A 42 11.97 -3.32 -6.45
N HIS A 43 12.83 -4.17 -5.90
CA HIS A 43 13.31 -5.33 -6.64
C HIS A 43 12.17 -6.32 -6.93
N ALA A 44 11.36 -6.60 -5.93
CA ALA A 44 10.28 -7.58 -6.07
C ALA A 44 9.20 -7.12 -7.05
N LEU A 45 8.99 -5.81 -7.17
CA LEU A 45 7.94 -5.25 -8.02
C LEU A 45 8.46 -4.74 -9.36
N GLU A 46 9.68 -5.10 -9.72
CA GLU A 46 10.25 -4.70 -11.01
C GLU A 46 9.34 -5.18 -12.14
N GLY A 47 8.95 -4.26 -13.02
CA GLY A 47 8.05 -4.58 -14.12
C GLY A 47 6.56 -4.54 -13.77
N ALA A 48 6.21 -4.42 -12.50
CA ALA A 48 4.82 -4.34 -12.08
C ALA A 48 4.35 -2.88 -12.10
N GLU A 49 3.02 -2.70 -12.11
CA GLU A 49 2.41 -1.38 -11.98
C GLU A 49 2.17 -1.14 -10.50
N TRP A 50 2.92 -0.23 -9.90
CA TRP A 50 2.84 -0.02 -8.46
C TRP A 50 3.12 1.42 -8.07
N ALA A 51 2.58 1.81 -6.93
CA ALA A 51 2.79 3.13 -6.35
C ALA A 51 3.39 3.01 -4.96
N TYR A 52 4.26 3.94 -4.62
CA TYR A 52 4.89 4.03 -3.31
C TYR A 52 4.37 5.27 -2.60
N LEU A 53 3.75 5.08 -1.43
CA LEU A 53 3.19 6.16 -0.63
C LEU A 53 3.90 6.16 0.73
N PHE A 54 4.55 7.25 1.03
CA PHE A 54 5.25 7.41 2.31
C PHE A 54 4.40 8.26 3.26
N VAL A 55 4.11 7.72 4.44
CA VAL A 55 3.30 8.44 5.43
C VAL A 55 4.20 9.30 6.30
N SER A 56 4.35 10.55 5.92
CA SER A 56 5.11 11.53 6.70
C SER A 56 4.24 12.07 7.84
N LYS A 57 4.85 12.86 8.71
CA LYS A 57 4.15 13.43 9.86
C LYS A 57 3.48 14.73 9.47
N ASP A 58 2.45 14.64 8.66
CA ASP A 58 1.66 15.76 8.18
C ASP A 58 0.21 15.58 8.60
N SER A 59 -0.63 16.58 8.33
CA SER A 59 -2.05 16.44 8.55
C SER A 59 -2.63 15.39 7.59
N GLU A 60 -3.74 14.81 7.95
CA GLU A 60 -4.40 13.82 7.11
C GLU A 60 -4.77 14.41 5.75
N ALA A 61 -5.29 15.64 5.74
CA ALA A 61 -5.66 16.29 4.49
C ALA A 61 -4.46 16.51 3.57
N ALA A 62 -3.33 16.94 4.14
CA ALA A 62 -2.11 17.17 3.35
C ALA A 62 -1.58 15.87 2.77
N LEU A 63 -1.61 14.78 3.54
CA LEU A 63 -1.19 13.46 3.07
C LEU A 63 -2.08 12.98 1.95
N CYS A 64 -3.40 13.16 2.09
CA CYS A 64 -4.33 12.72 1.07
C CYS A 64 -4.12 13.47 -0.25
N GLN A 65 -3.84 14.76 -0.20
CA GLN A 65 -3.55 15.52 -1.41
C GLN A 65 -2.29 15.04 -2.09
N LYS A 66 -1.25 14.76 -1.29
CA LYS A 66 0.01 14.23 -1.81
C LYS A 66 -0.21 12.86 -2.45
N PHE A 67 -0.90 11.96 -1.75
CA PHE A 67 -1.15 10.62 -2.23
C PHE A 67 -2.03 10.63 -3.49
N GLN A 68 -2.98 11.54 -3.55
CA GLN A 68 -3.84 11.69 -4.72
C GLN A 68 -3.01 11.97 -5.98
N ARG A 69 -2.03 12.85 -5.86
CA ARG A 69 -1.12 13.16 -6.98
C ARG A 69 -0.24 11.96 -7.31
N GLU A 70 0.29 11.29 -6.30
CA GLU A 70 1.18 10.15 -6.51
C GLU A 70 0.45 8.97 -7.14
N LEU A 71 -0.79 8.74 -6.75
CA LEU A 71 -1.58 7.67 -7.36
C LEU A 71 -1.82 7.93 -8.84
N GLU A 72 -2.09 9.16 -9.22
CA GLU A 72 -2.25 9.49 -10.62
C GLU A 72 -0.96 9.34 -11.39
N GLU A 73 0.16 9.84 -10.85
CA GLU A 73 1.44 9.80 -11.53
C GLU A 73 2.02 8.40 -11.64
N GLN A 74 1.87 7.58 -10.60
CA GLN A 74 2.55 6.30 -10.54
C GLN A 74 1.74 5.13 -11.09
N VAL A 75 0.43 5.14 -10.88
CA VAL A 75 -0.43 4.03 -11.34
C VAL A 75 -1.65 4.49 -12.12
N GLY A 76 -1.71 5.76 -12.47
CA GLY A 76 -2.79 6.26 -13.33
C GLY A 76 -4.17 6.22 -12.68
N ILE A 77 -4.25 6.28 -11.36
CA ILE A 77 -5.54 6.34 -10.68
C ILE A 77 -5.95 7.79 -10.55
N HIS A 78 -7.04 8.16 -11.22
CA HIS A 78 -7.55 9.52 -11.14
C HIS A 78 -8.59 9.59 -10.02
N VAL A 79 -8.38 10.50 -9.09
CA VAL A 79 -9.30 10.74 -7.98
C VAL A 79 -10.06 12.03 -8.27
N TYR A 80 -11.38 11.92 -8.39
CA TYR A 80 -12.21 13.08 -8.69
C TYR A 80 -12.43 13.93 -7.45
N GLY A 81 -12.25 15.24 -7.61
CA GLY A 81 -12.41 16.16 -6.51
C GLY A 81 -11.23 16.13 -5.56
N GLN A 82 -11.42 16.67 -4.37
CA GLN A 82 -10.40 16.76 -3.35
C GLN A 82 -10.76 15.85 -2.19
N VAL A 83 -9.90 14.88 -1.92
CA VAL A 83 -10.10 13.94 -0.82
C VAL A 83 -9.27 14.42 0.37
N THR A 84 -9.90 14.51 1.54
CA THR A 84 -9.25 15.05 2.73
C THR A 84 -9.03 14.04 3.85
N ASN A 85 -9.57 12.84 3.71
CA ASN A 85 -9.35 11.79 4.70
C ASN A 85 -8.93 10.50 4.03
N PHE A 86 -8.15 9.70 4.75
CA PHE A 86 -7.56 8.51 4.16
C PHE A 86 -8.60 7.42 3.86
N ARG A 87 -9.67 7.36 4.64
CA ARG A 87 -10.71 6.36 4.39
C ARG A 87 -11.32 6.53 3.00
N ASP A 88 -11.63 7.77 2.62
CA ASP A 88 -12.21 8.03 1.31
C ASP A 88 -11.20 7.73 0.19
N LEU A 89 -9.93 8.06 0.41
CA LEU A 89 -8.90 7.77 -0.56
C LEU A 89 -8.71 6.26 -0.72
N PHE A 90 -8.70 5.53 0.38
CA PHE A 90 -8.56 4.07 0.34
C PHE A 90 -9.75 3.42 -0.35
N LYS A 91 -10.94 4.00 -0.17
CA LYS A 91 -12.13 3.50 -0.87
C LYS A 91 -11.96 3.63 -2.39
N VAL A 92 -11.41 4.75 -2.87
CA VAL A 92 -11.13 4.92 -4.30
C VAL A 92 -10.15 3.86 -4.77
N ILE A 93 -9.10 3.59 -4.00
CA ILE A 93 -8.13 2.55 -4.34
C ILE A 93 -8.82 1.19 -4.44
N MET A 94 -9.63 0.84 -3.47
CA MET A 94 -10.31 -0.44 -3.47
C MET A 94 -11.28 -0.57 -4.64
N GLU A 95 -12.04 0.48 -4.94
CA GLU A 95 -12.97 0.46 -6.06
C GLU A 95 -12.25 0.31 -7.39
N GLU A 96 -11.15 1.02 -7.58
CA GLU A 96 -10.37 0.89 -8.81
C GLU A 96 -9.79 -0.51 -8.95
N SER A 97 -9.39 -1.13 -7.85
CA SER A 97 -8.78 -2.45 -7.86
C SER A 97 -9.78 -3.58 -8.20
N THR A 98 -11.06 -3.28 -8.24
CA THR A 98 -12.04 -4.25 -8.73
C THR A 98 -12.04 -4.31 -10.26
N ARG A 99 -11.49 -3.28 -10.90
CA ARG A 99 -11.46 -3.18 -12.36
C ARG A 99 -10.13 -3.61 -12.97
N ARG A 100 -9.05 -3.49 -12.22
CA ARG A 100 -7.71 -3.87 -12.71
C ARG A 100 -6.78 -4.17 -11.56
N HIS A 101 -5.70 -4.84 -11.87
CA HIS A 101 -4.67 -5.16 -10.88
C HIS A 101 -3.64 -4.04 -10.79
N PHE A 102 -3.23 -3.73 -9.57
CA PHE A 102 -2.07 -2.88 -9.30
C PHE A 102 -1.63 -3.10 -7.86
N THR A 103 -0.46 -2.58 -7.53
CA THR A 103 0.12 -2.74 -6.21
C THR A 103 0.32 -1.37 -5.57
N ILE A 104 -0.04 -1.27 -4.29
CA ILE A 104 0.18 -0.06 -3.50
C ILE A 104 1.08 -0.42 -2.32
N VAL A 105 2.15 0.32 -2.16
CA VAL A 105 3.06 0.19 -1.03
C VAL A 105 2.89 1.42 -0.14
N ILE A 106 2.54 1.19 1.12
CA ILE A 106 2.38 2.29 2.08
C ILE A 106 3.46 2.14 3.15
N ASP A 107 4.43 3.02 3.11
CA ASP A 107 5.57 2.98 4.03
C ASP A 107 5.33 3.88 5.24
N GLU A 108 5.90 3.52 6.37
CA GLU A 108 5.68 4.17 7.67
C GLU A 108 4.19 4.17 8.01
N PHE A 109 3.56 3.04 7.78
CA PHE A 109 2.11 2.86 7.89
C PHE A 109 1.59 3.17 9.29
N GLN A 110 2.39 2.93 10.33
CA GLN A 110 1.99 3.21 11.71
C GLN A 110 1.70 4.70 11.96
N ASN A 111 2.24 5.58 11.13
CA ASN A 111 1.99 7.02 11.28
C ASN A 111 0.54 7.39 11.00
N LEU A 112 -0.17 6.58 10.23
CA LEU A 112 -1.60 6.82 9.98
C LEU A 112 -2.40 6.73 11.28
N HIS A 113 -2.05 5.79 12.16
CA HIS A 113 -2.73 5.63 13.44
C HIS A 113 -2.56 6.86 14.33
N LYS A 114 -1.40 7.53 14.25
CA LYS A 114 -1.15 8.73 15.03
C LYS A 114 -2.01 9.89 14.54
N ILE A 115 -2.32 9.92 13.26
CA ILE A 115 -3.11 10.97 12.63
C ILE A 115 -4.60 10.76 12.90
N ASN A 116 -5.04 9.50 12.79
CA ASN A 116 -6.43 9.13 12.97
C ASN A 116 -6.49 7.76 13.64
N PRO A 117 -6.76 7.70 14.96
CA PRO A 117 -6.76 6.42 15.67
C PRO A 117 -7.75 5.39 15.13
N ALA A 118 -8.77 5.82 14.42
CA ALA A 118 -9.77 4.91 13.84
C ALA A 118 -9.36 4.35 12.48
N ILE A 119 -8.21 4.79 11.94
CA ILE A 119 -7.86 4.49 10.55
C ILE A 119 -7.75 2.98 10.26
N PHE A 120 -7.19 2.22 11.21
CA PHE A 120 -6.99 0.80 10.96
C PHE A 120 -8.33 0.04 10.88
N SER A 121 -9.30 0.41 11.71
CA SER A 121 -10.61 -0.22 11.62
C SER A 121 -11.36 0.23 10.37
N GLU A 122 -11.13 1.45 9.91
CA GLU A 122 -11.74 1.94 8.66
C GLU A 122 -11.16 1.20 7.45
N ILE A 123 -9.84 0.98 7.45
CA ILE A 123 -9.19 0.21 6.39
C ILE A 123 -9.69 -1.23 6.41
N GLN A 124 -9.81 -1.82 7.61
CA GLN A 124 -10.30 -3.19 7.76
C GLN A 124 -11.71 -3.33 7.21
N ASP A 125 -12.57 -2.38 7.49
CA ASP A 125 -13.94 -2.39 7.00
C ASP A 125 -13.99 -2.37 5.47
N LEU A 126 -13.20 -1.50 4.85
CA LEU A 126 -13.15 -1.42 3.39
C LEU A 126 -12.51 -2.67 2.78
N TRP A 127 -11.47 -3.20 3.42
CA TRP A 127 -10.84 -4.42 2.97
C TRP A 127 -11.82 -5.58 2.99
N ASP A 128 -12.54 -5.74 4.08
CA ASP A 128 -13.52 -6.81 4.20
C ASP A 128 -14.62 -6.71 3.15
N ARG A 129 -14.98 -5.47 2.81
CA ARG A 129 -16.05 -5.24 1.83
C ARG A 129 -15.62 -5.56 0.40
N TYR A 130 -14.37 -5.28 0.05
CA TYR A 130 -13.93 -5.35 -1.34
C TYR A 130 -12.97 -6.49 -1.67
N HIS A 131 -12.33 -7.10 -0.69
CA HIS A 131 -11.20 -7.99 -0.98
C HIS A 131 -11.55 -9.17 -1.90
N ASN A 132 -12.77 -9.67 -1.84
CA ASN A 132 -13.18 -10.80 -2.67
C ASN A 132 -13.27 -10.48 -4.16
N ILE A 133 -13.48 -9.20 -4.48
CA ILE A 133 -13.61 -8.76 -5.88
C ILE A 133 -12.48 -7.85 -6.31
N SER A 134 -11.52 -7.63 -5.43
CA SER A 134 -10.38 -6.75 -5.66
C SER A 134 -9.18 -7.53 -6.17
N ARG A 135 -8.36 -6.86 -6.98
CA ARG A 135 -7.08 -7.40 -7.43
C ARG A 135 -5.94 -6.50 -6.97
N LEU A 136 -6.09 -5.96 -5.77
CA LEU A 136 -5.08 -5.11 -5.15
C LEU A 136 -4.04 -5.96 -4.42
N ASN A 137 -2.77 -5.67 -4.68
CA ASN A 137 -1.69 -6.14 -3.83
C ASN A 137 -1.32 -4.98 -2.91
N LEU A 138 -1.69 -5.08 -1.65
CA LEU A 138 -1.42 -4.03 -0.67
C LEU A 138 -0.27 -4.46 0.22
N ILE A 139 0.81 -3.68 0.18
CA ILE A 139 1.99 -3.92 1.00
C ILE A 139 2.14 -2.72 1.93
N VAL A 140 2.08 -2.97 3.23
CA VAL A 140 2.32 -1.91 4.21
C VAL A 140 3.60 -2.22 4.95
N SER A 141 4.36 -1.19 5.27
CA SER A 141 5.60 -1.39 6.01
C SER A 141 5.78 -0.30 7.05
N GLY A 142 6.50 -0.65 8.09
CA GLY A 142 6.82 0.26 9.17
C GLY A 142 8.04 -0.22 9.90
N SER A 143 8.66 0.67 10.66
CA SER A 143 9.88 0.32 11.36
C SER A 143 9.60 -0.56 12.57
N ILE A 144 8.54 -0.26 13.30
CA ILE A 144 8.08 -1.09 14.42
C ILE A 144 6.57 -0.95 14.47
N MET A 145 5.92 -2.07 14.40
CA MET A 145 4.46 -2.09 14.40
C MET A 145 3.94 -2.63 15.71
#